data_b3a817130bebecb43544ac76b1f4801f
#
_entry.id   b3a817130bebecb43544ac76b1f4801f
#
_cell.length_a   1.000
_cell.length_b   1.000
_cell.length_c   1.000
_cell.angle_alpha   90.00
_cell.angle_beta   90.00
_cell.angle_gamma   90.00
#
_symmetry.space_group_name_H-M   'P 1'
#
loop_
_entity.id
_entity.type
_entity.pdbx_description
1 polymer ?
#
loop_
_entity_poly.entity_id
_entity_poly.type
_entity_poly.pdbx_seq_one_letter_code
_entity_poly.pdbx_strand_id
1 'polypeptide(L)'
;MRDEAMPEEGELAEPAAPELAPAAEPEFLNDVTQIYLNEIGANPLLTQEQELAFSRRVRQGDETARQKMIEHNLRLVVNIAKHYLNRGMPLLDLVEEGNLGLIHALDKFDPERGFRFSTYATWWIRQNIERAIMNQSRTIRLPVHVVKELNSVLRAMRHLEAASARETGIEEIAQLLDKPVEFVLPTHGEPADRVALERALA
;
A
#
# COMPACT_ATOMS: atom_id res chain seq x y z
N MET A 1 5.48 -23.07 5.11
CA MET A 1 5.23 -21.70 5.52
C MET A 1 6.58 -21.06 5.71
N ARG A 2 7.01 -20.21 4.77
CA ARG A 2 8.27 -19.48 4.92
C ARG A 2 7.99 -18.31 5.86
N ASP A 3 8.70 -18.24 6.96
CA ASP A 3 8.75 -17.10 7.86
C ASP A 3 9.22 -15.88 7.04
N GLU A 4 8.30 -14.97 6.74
CA GLU A 4 8.66 -13.66 6.19
C GLU A 4 9.27 -12.84 7.33
N ALA A 5 10.56 -13.00 7.55
CA ALA A 5 11.32 -12.19 8.48
C ALA A 5 11.27 -10.72 8.05
N MET A 6 11.15 -9.82 9.03
CA MET A 6 11.32 -8.38 8.79
C MET A 6 12.68 -8.13 8.12
N PRO A 7 12.76 -7.22 7.13
CA PRO A 7 14.04 -6.75 6.60
C PRO A 7 14.86 -6.13 7.71
N GLU A 8 16.17 -6.39 7.70
CA GLU A 8 17.13 -5.81 8.65
C GLU A 8 17.16 -4.27 8.52
N GLU A 9 17.54 -3.58 9.58
CA GLU A 9 17.44 -2.11 9.78
C GLU A 9 18.02 -1.22 8.66
N GLY A 10 18.73 -1.78 7.68
CA GLY A 10 19.29 -1.05 6.53
C GLY A 10 18.34 -0.83 5.36
N GLU A 11 17.17 -1.49 5.30
CA GLU A 11 16.26 -1.49 4.15
C GLU A 11 14.97 -0.69 4.39
N LEU A 12 14.87 0.00 5.53
CA LEU A 12 13.80 0.94 5.87
C LEU A 12 14.01 2.33 5.23
N ALA A 13 14.70 2.41 4.08
CA ALA A 13 14.63 3.60 3.25
C ALA A 13 13.17 3.79 2.85
N GLU A 14 12.52 4.80 3.42
CA GLU A 14 11.18 5.23 3.04
C GLU A 14 11.13 5.31 1.51
N PRO A 15 10.25 4.54 0.83
CA PRO A 15 9.91 4.90 -0.53
C PRO A 15 9.26 6.27 -0.41
N ALA A 16 9.89 7.30 -0.97
CA ALA A 16 9.34 8.64 -1.07
C ALA A 16 7.89 8.49 -1.54
N ALA A 17 6.96 8.80 -0.65
CA ALA A 17 5.55 8.86 -1.00
C ALA A 17 5.46 9.86 -2.17
N PRO A 18 4.89 9.51 -3.32
CA PRO A 18 4.62 10.50 -4.34
C PRO A 18 3.73 11.56 -3.67
N GLU A 19 4.19 12.79 -3.69
CA GLU A 19 3.44 13.97 -3.28
C GLU A 19 2.26 14.09 -4.26
N LEU A 20 1.18 13.37 -3.94
CA LEU A 20 -0.07 13.44 -4.69
C LEU A 20 -0.77 14.72 -4.25
N ALA A 21 -0.97 15.61 -5.22
CA ALA A 21 -1.91 16.73 -5.10
C ALA A 21 -3.21 16.23 -4.47
N PRO A 22 -3.89 17.04 -3.64
CA PRO A 22 -5.12 16.64 -2.98
C PRO A 22 -6.12 16.20 -4.06
N ALA A 23 -6.40 14.90 -4.10
CA ALA A 23 -7.43 14.36 -4.95
C ALA A 23 -8.74 15.04 -4.56
N ALA A 24 -9.41 15.65 -5.56
CA ALA A 24 -10.75 16.17 -5.39
C ALA A 24 -11.59 15.10 -4.68
N GLU A 25 -12.20 15.46 -3.56
CA GLU A 25 -13.07 14.57 -2.79
C GLU A 25 -14.15 14.03 -3.73
N PRO A 26 -14.26 12.71 -3.96
CA PRO A 26 -15.35 12.20 -4.76
C PRO A 26 -16.65 12.46 -3.99
N GLU A 27 -17.58 13.20 -4.59
CA GLU A 27 -18.88 13.60 -4.04
C GLU A 27 -19.82 12.45 -3.66
N PHE A 28 -19.37 11.19 -3.73
CA PHE A 28 -20.08 9.98 -3.36
C PHE A 28 -19.28 9.09 -2.43
N LEU A 29 -18.95 9.62 -1.25
CA LEU A 29 -18.75 8.72 -0.12
C LEU A 29 -20.14 8.14 0.20
N ASN A 30 -20.42 6.90 -0.22
CA ASN A 30 -21.63 6.19 0.11
C ASN A 30 -21.91 6.34 1.61
N ASP A 31 -23.19 6.49 1.99
CA ASP A 31 -23.65 6.59 3.40
C ASP A 31 -22.93 5.58 4.32
N VAL A 32 -22.69 4.36 3.81
CA VAL A 32 -21.97 3.28 4.52
C VAL A 32 -20.53 3.65 4.87
N THR A 33 -19.79 4.24 3.94
CA THR A 33 -18.40 4.67 4.19
C THR A 33 -18.35 5.76 5.26
N GLN A 34 -19.29 6.70 5.21
CA GLN A 34 -19.37 7.77 6.21
C GLN A 34 -19.74 7.25 7.59
N ILE A 35 -20.67 6.28 7.67
CA ILE A 35 -21.03 5.62 8.93
C ILE A 35 -19.79 4.94 9.53
N TYR A 36 -19.08 4.14 8.74
CA TYR A 36 -17.85 3.47 9.18
C TYR A 36 -16.80 4.48 9.69
N LEU A 37 -16.53 5.56 8.93
CA LEU A 37 -15.57 6.58 9.33
C LEU A 37 -15.96 7.29 10.63
N ASN A 38 -17.26 7.52 10.85
CA ASN A 38 -17.77 8.12 12.07
C ASN A 38 -17.58 7.18 13.27
N GLU A 39 -17.88 5.89 13.12
CA GLU A 39 -17.73 4.89 14.17
C GLU A 39 -16.27 4.74 14.62
N ILE A 40 -15.33 4.59 13.68
CA ILE A 40 -13.91 4.51 14.01
C ILE A 40 -13.38 5.81 14.60
N GLY A 41 -13.98 6.95 14.20
CA GLY A 41 -13.63 8.28 14.71
C GLY A 41 -13.97 8.48 16.20
N ALA A 42 -14.95 7.76 16.71
CA ALA A 42 -15.39 7.83 18.11
C ALA A 42 -14.35 7.29 19.10
N ASN A 43 -13.48 6.37 18.66
CA ASN A 43 -12.47 5.78 19.52
C ASN A 43 -11.26 6.73 19.67
N PRO A 44 -10.89 7.16 20.90
CA PRO A 44 -9.73 8.02 21.13
C PRO A 44 -8.42 7.28 20.84
N LEU A 45 -7.37 8.03 20.52
CA LEU A 45 -6.04 7.44 20.35
C LEU A 45 -5.48 6.97 21.69
N LEU A 46 -4.79 5.82 21.68
CA LEU A 46 -4.12 5.28 22.87
C LEU A 46 -2.85 6.08 23.19
N THR A 47 -2.60 6.30 24.49
CA THR A 47 -1.30 6.78 24.95
C THR A 47 -0.26 5.66 24.86
N GLN A 48 1.03 6.02 24.89
CA GLN A 48 2.11 5.03 24.84
C GLN A 48 2.03 4.00 25.99
N GLU A 49 1.64 4.48 27.18
CA GLU A 49 1.47 3.61 28.37
C GLU A 49 0.32 2.63 28.20
N GLN A 50 -0.80 3.10 27.61
CA GLN A 50 -1.96 2.26 27.31
C GLN A 50 -1.63 1.23 26.21
N GLU A 51 -0.93 1.64 25.14
CA GLU A 51 -0.46 0.71 24.10
C GLU A 51 0.39 -0.41 24.71
N LEU A 52 1.34 -0.06 25.57
CA LEU A 52 2.22 -1.02 26.25
C LEU A 52 1.43 -1.98 27.15
N ALA A 53 0.51 -1.43 27.95
CA ALA A 53 -0.32 -2.23 28.86
C ALA A 53 -1.22 -3.20 28.09
N PHE A 54 -1.92 -2.74 27.04
CA PHE A 54 -2.76 -3.60 26.22
C PHE A 54 -1.94 -4.62 25.43
N SER A 55 -0.81 -4.25 24.85
CA SER A 55 0.05 -5.17 24.10
C SER A 55 0.59 -6.32 24.98
N ARG A 56 0.94 -6.04 26.22
CA ARG A 56 1.34 -7.09 27.20
C ARG A 56 0.20 -8.05 27.50
N ARG A 57 -1.03 -7.54 27.66
CA ARG A 57 -2.23 -8.36 27.88
C ARG A 57 -2.58 -9.20 26.66
N VAL A 58 -2.43 -8.65 25.44
CA VAL A 58 -2.62 -9.40 24.18
C VAL A 58 -1.67 -10.60 24.13
N ARG A 59 -0.40 -10.44 24.50
CA ARG A 59 0.57 -11.55 24.56
C ARG A 59 0.19 -12.63 25.60
N GLN A 60 -0.62 -12.29 26.58
CA GLN A 60 -1.15 -13.23 27.57
C GLN A 60 -2.46 -13.92 27.11
N GLY A 61 -2.93 -13.61 25.89
CA GLY A 61 -4.15 -14.18 25.34
C GLY A 61 -5.44 -13.44 25.70
N ASP A 62 -5.36 -12.18 26.14
CA ASP A 62 -6.55 -11.39 26.49
C ASP A 62 -7.23 -10.84 25.24
N GLU A 63 -8.34 -11.47 24.84
CA GLU A 63 -9.13 -11.07 23.68
C GLU A 63 -9.75 -9.68 23.83
N THR A 64 -10.09 -9.25 25.03
CA THR A 64 -10.65 -7.90 25.24
C THR A 64 -9.60 -6.82 25.02
N ALA A 65 -8.36 -7.07 25.42
CA ALA A 65 -7.25 -6.18 25.13
C ALA A 65 -6.91 -6.17 23.63
N ARG A 66 -7.00 -7.34 22.97
CA ARG A 66 -6.80 -7.49 21.53
C ARG A 66 -7.82 -6.67 20.73
N GLN A 67 -9.09 -6.80 21.05
CA GLN A 67 -10.16 -6.04 20.42
C GLN A 67 -9.93 -4.52 20.56
N LYS A 68 -9.62 -4.05 21.78
CA LYS A 68 -9.33 -2.63 22.03
C LYS A 68 -8.13 -2.13 21.22
N MET A 69 -7.05 -2.91 21.17
CA MET A 69 -5.89 -2.54 20.33
C MET A 69 -6.24 -2.38 18.87
N ILE A 70 -7.10 -3.24 18.33
CA ILE A 70 -7.57 -3.13 16.94
C ILE A 70 -8.43 -1.89 16.77
N GLU A 71 -9.51 -1.75 17.54
CA GLU A 71 -10.49 -0.66 17.43
C GLU A 71 -9.85 0.74 17.48
N HIS A 72 -8.92 0.95 18.42
CA HIS A 72 -8.23 2.23 18.57
C HIS A 72 -7.20 2.53 17.48
N ASN A 73 -6.83 1.54 16.65
CA ASN A 73 -5.88 1.70 15.54
C ASN A 73 -6.52 1.63 14.14
N LEU A 74 -7.84 1.45 14.01
CA LEU A 74 -8.53 1.44 12.70
C LEU A 74 -8.34 2.77 11.95
N ARG A 75 -8.25 3.90 12.63
CA ARG A 75 -7.97 5.22 12.02
C ARG A 75 -6.64 5.25 11.30
N LEU A 76 -5.61 4.55 11.81
CA LEU A 76 -4.31 4.43 11.17
C LEU A 76 -4.44 3.69 9.83
N VAL A 77 -5.23 2.61 9.80
CA VAL A 77 -5.48 1.84 8.57
C VAL A 77 -6.11 2.72 7.50
N VAL A 78 -7.17 3.45 7.84
CA VAL A 78 -7.85 4.36 6.90
C VAL A 78 -6.91 5.45 6.38
N ASN A 79 -6.09 6.03 7.26
CA ASN A 79 -5.13 7.04 6.84
C ASN A 79 -4.13 6.50 5.81
N ILE A 80 -3.63 5.27 6.02
CA ILE A 80 -2.73 4.62 5.08
C ILE A 80 -3.47 4.24 3.79
N ALA A 81 -4.68 3.65 3.88
CA ALA A 81 -5.48 3.23 2.72
C ALA A 81 -5.80 4.40 1.77
N LYS A 82 -6.05 5.60 2.29
CA LYS A 82 -6.29 6.81 1.49
C LYS A 82 -5.16 7.13 0.50
N HIS A 83 -3.91 6.77 0.80
CA HIS A 83 -2.78 6.99 -0.12
C HIS A 83 -2.78 6.01 -1.31
N TYR A 84 -3.61 4.98 -1.27
CA TYR A 84 -3.73 3.97 -2.32
C TYR A 84 -5.03 4.11 -3.14
N LEU A 85 -5.79 5.19 -2.95
CA LEU A 85 -6.95 5.51 -3.77
C LEU A 85 -6.57 5.59 -5.25
N ASN A 86 -7.53 5.32 -6.12
CA ASN A 86 -7.38 5.35 -7.58
C ASN A 86 -6.36 4.33 -8.15
N ARG A 87 -6.10 3.24 -7.44
CA ARG A 87 -5.23 2.15 -7.89
C ARG A 87 -6.01 0.87 -8.26
N GLY A 88 -7.28 1.03 -8.67
CA GLY A 88 -8.13 -0.08 -9.14
C GLY A 88 -8.86 -0.85 -8.03
N MET A 89 -8.87 -0.32 -6.78
CA MET A 89 -9.64 -0.88 -5.67
C MET A 89 -10.42 0.23 -4.94
N PRO A 90 -11.67 -0.02 -4.51
CA PRO A 90 -12.45 0.91 -3.70
C PRO A 90 -11.84 1.07 -2.30
N LEU A 91 -12.12 2.24 -1.66
CA LEU A 91 -11.54 2.56 -0.34
C LEU A 91 -11.84 1.51 0.73
N LEU A 92 -13.09 1.02 0.79
CA LEU A 92 -13.47 0.04 1.82
C LEU A 92 -12.70 -1.28 1.66
N ASP A 93 -12.49 -1.75 0.43
CA ASP A 93 -11.71 -2.97 0.18
C ASP A 93 -10.23 -2.78 0.58
N LEU A 94 -9.65 -1.60 0.30
CA LEU A 94 -8.30 -1.25 0.76
C LEU A 94 -8.20 -1.22 2.28
N VAL A 95 -9.24 -0.72 2.96
CA VAL A 95 -9.32 -0.70 4.43
C VAL A 95 -9.40 -2.12 4.99
N GLU A 96 -10.24 -2.99 4.42
CA GLU A 96 -10.35 -4.38 4.89
C GLU A 96 -9.03 -5.15 4.74
N GLU A 97 -8.34 -5.01 3.62
CA GLU A 97 -7.01 -5.59 3.44
C GLU A 97 -5.97 -4.98 4.42
N GLY A 98 -6.09 -3.68 4.68
CA GLY A 98 -5.28 -3.01 5.69
C GLY A 98 -5.58 -3.50 7.13
N ASN A 99 -6.85 -3.78 7.45
CA ASN A 99 -7.26 -4.35 8.73
C ASN A 99 -6.65 -5.74 8.95
N LEU A 100 -6.58 -6.58 7.90
CA LEU A 100 -5.86 -7.86 7.98
C LEU A 100 -4.37 -7.64 8.30
N GLY A 101 -3.76 -6.62 7.71
CA GLY A 101 -2.39 -6.22 8.02
C GLY A 101 -2.21 -5.76 9.48
N LEU A 102 -3.16 -4.97 9.99
CA LEU A 102 -3.18 -4.52 11.38
C LEU A 102 -3.25 -5.69 12.37
N ILE A 103 -4.15 -6.65 12.11
CA ILE A 103 -4.31 -7.86 12.92
C ILE A 103 -3.02 -8.67 12.92
N HIS A 104 -2.43 -8.88 11.75
CA HIS A 104 -1.17 -9.60 11.62
C HIS A 104 -0.01 -8.91 12.37
N ALA A 105 0.04 -7.57 12.31
CA ALA A 105 1.01 -6.80 13.08
C ALA A 105 0.83 -6.99 14.58
N LEU A 106 -0.41 -6.99 15.07
CA LEU A 106 -0.70 -7.16 16.51
C LEU A 106 -0.25 -8.53 17.02
N ASP A 107 -0.47 -9.58 16.24
CA ASP A 107 -0.07 -10.94 16.61
C ASP A 107 1.45 -11.11 16.73
N LYS A 108 2.23 -10.31 16.01
CA LYS A 108 3.70 -10.38 15.98
C LYS A 108 4.40 -9.26 16.77
N PHE A 109 3.65 -8.28 17.26
CA PHE A 109 4.23 -7.12 17.92
C PHE A 109 4.89 -7.47 19.25
N ASP A 110 6.11 -6.98 19.46
CA ASP A 110 6.84 -7.08 20.72
C ASP A 110 6.91 -5.73 21.44
N PRO A 111 6.12 -5.52 22.50
CA PRO A 111 6.07 -4.26 23.23
C PRO A 111 7.37 -3.92 23.97
N GLU A 112 8.23 -4.90 24.26
CA GLU A 112 9.46 -4.69 25.04
C GLU A 112 10.60 -4.06 24.21
N ARG A 113 10.43 -3.96 22.88
CA ARG A 113 11.40 -3.31 22.00
C ARG A 113 11.41 -1.78 22.07
N GLY A 114 10.46 -1.17 22.79
CA GLY A 114 10.41 0.29 23.01
C GLY A 114 9.86 1.12 21.85
N PHE A 115 9.46 0.51 20.73
CA PHE A 115 8.84 1.21 19.61
C PHE A 115 7.32 1.31 19.78
N ARG A 116 6.74 2.35 19.16
CA ARG A 116 5.28 2.50 19.09
C ARG A 116 4.68 1.41 18.18
N PHE A 117 3.52 0.90 18.55
CA PHE A 117 2.78 -0.07 17.74
C PHE A 117 2.49 0.45 16.34
N SER A 118 2.12 1.72 16.20
CA SER A 118 1.84 2.36 14.92
C SER A 118 3.01 2.28 13.93
N THR A 119 4.26 2.42 14.39
CA THR A 119 5.46 2.30 13.55
C THR A 119 5.59 0.91 12.95
N TYR A 120 5.38 -0.13 13.78
CA TYR A 120 5.44 -1.52 13.34
C TYR A 120 4.24 -1.89 12.45
N ALA A 121 3.02 -1.50 12.84
CA ALA A 121 1.80 -1.81 12.12
C ALA A 121 1.77 -1.18 10.72
N THR A 122 2.31 0.01 10.55
CA THR A 122 2.35 0.71 9.25
C THR A 122 2.98 -0.14 8.15
N TRP A 123 4.06 -0.87 8.45
CA TRP A 123 4.71 -1.75 7.49
C TRP A 123 3.79 -2.89 7.05
N TRP A 124 3.14 -3.58 7.99
CA TRP A 124 2.24 -4.69 7.70
C TRP A 124 0.97 -4.25 6.98
N ILE A 125 0.41 -3.09 7.35
CA ILE A 125 -0.76 -2.51 6.68
C ILE A 125 -0.42 -2.22 5.22
N ARG A 126 0.69 -1.53 4.94
CA ARG A 126 1.16 -1.24 3.57
C ARG A 126 1.37 -2.53 2.78
N GLN A 127 2.07 -3.49 3.35
CA GLN A 127 2.38 -4.78 2.72
C GLN A 127 1.11 -5.51 2.26
N ASN A 128 0.07 -5.57 3.13
CA ASN A 128 -1.18 -6.23 2.80
C ASN A 128 -1.95 -5.46 1.71
N ILE A 129 -2.07 -4.14 1.83
CA ILE A 129 -2.73 -3.31 0.81
C ILE A 129 -2.05 -3.45 -0.55
N GLU A 130 -0.73 -3.33 -0.63
CA GLU A 130 0.01 -3.48 -1.88
C GLU A 130 -0.12 -4.88 -2.48
N ARG A 131 -0.08 -5.91 -1.64
CA ARG A 131 -0.32 -7.31 -2.05
C ARG A 131 -1.74 -7.48 -2.61
N ALA A 132 -2.75 -6.89 -1.97
CA ALA A 132 -4.13 -6.92 -2.43
C ALA A 132 -4.29 -6.22 -3.78
N ILE A 133 -3.75 -5.02 -3.94
CA ILE A 133 -3.77 -4.29 -5.22
C ILE A 133 -3.13 -5.14 -6.32
N MET A 134 -1.95 -5.72 -6.10
CA MET A 134 -1.30 -6.57 -7.10
C MET A 134 -2.12 -7.80 -7.48
N ASN A 135 -2.95 -8.31 -6.58
CA ASN A 135 -3.70 -9.54 -6.78
C ASN A 135 -5.12 -9.31 -7.32
N GLN A 136 -5.76 -8.19 -6.97
CA GLN A 136 -7.20 -7.99 -7.12
C GLN A 136 -7.57 -6.78 -7.97
N SER A 137 -6.66 -5.82 -8.22
CA SER A 137 -6.96 -4.60 -8.96
C SER A 137 -7.30 -4.82 -10.44
N ARG A 138 -7.06 -6.02 -10.98
CA ARG A 138 -7.25 -6.33 -12.39
C ARG A 138 -8.17 -7.51 -12.59
N THR A 139 -9.05 -7.43 -13.60
CA THR A 139 -9.93 -8.53 -14.02
C THR A 139 -9.13 -9.77 -14.43
N ILE A 140 -8.01 -9.59 -15.12
CA ILE A 140 -7.07 -10.65 -15.43
C ILE A 140 -5.85 -10.48 -14.53
N ARG A 141 -5.68 -11.41 -13.59
CA ARG A 141 -4.56 -11.38 -12.64
C ARG A 141 -3.22 -11.54 -13.36
N LEU A 142 -2.33 -10.60 -13.14
CA LEU A 142 -0.94 -10.69 -13.61
C LEU A 142 -0.03 -11.26 -12.52
N PRO A 143 1.02 -12.03 -12.89
CA PRO A 143 2.07 -12.42 -11.95
C PRO A 143 2.78 -11.20 -11.35
N VAL A 144 3.19 -11.30 -10.08
CA VAL A 144 3.79 -10.16 -9.34
C VAL A 144 5.05 -9.62 -10.02
N HIS A 145 5.87 -10.48 -10.64
CA HIS A 145 7.07 -10.03 -11.35
C HIS A 145 6.74 -9.14 -12.55
N VAL A 146 5.69 -9.48 -13.32
CA VAL A 146 5.22 -8.67 -14.46
C VAL A 146 4.72 -7.30 -14.00
N VAL A 147 3.97 -7.27 -12.90
CA VAL A 147 3.49 -5.99 -12.31
C VAL A 147 4.67 -5.12 -11.84
N LYS A 148 5.70 -5.73 -11.24
CA LYS A 148 6.91 -4.99 -10.82
C LYS A 148 7.68 -4.44 -12.02
N GLU A 149 7.84 -5.22 -13.06
CA GLU A 149 8.49 -4.80 -14.31
C GLU A 149 7.73 -3.64 -14.97
N LEU A 150 6.41 -3.77 -15.09
CA LEU A 150 5.55 -2.72 -15.62
C LEU A 150 5.67 -1.42 -14.81
N ASN A 151 5.63 -1.51 -13.49
CA ASN A 151 5.79 -0.35 -12.61
C ASN A 151 7.18 0.29 -12.72
N SER A 152 8.24 -0.48 -13.05
CA SER A 152 9.57 0.09 -13.29
C SER A 152 9.62 0.88 -14.58
N VAL A 153 9.00 0.37 -15.66
CA VAL A 153 8.90 1.07 -16.96
C VAL A 153 8.12 2.38 -16.80
N LEU A 154 6.98 2.36 -16.12
CA LEU A 154 6.17 3.55 -15.87
C LEU A 154 6.89 4.62 -15.05
N ARG A 155 7.66 4.19 -14.06
CA ARG A 155 8.46 5.11 -13.25
C ARG A 155 9.55 5.78 -14.09
N ALA A 156 10.21 5.00 -14.95
CA ALA A 156 11.19 5.52 -15.89
C ALA A 156 10.58 6.52 -16.88
N MET A 157 9.39 6.21 -17.43
CA MET A 157 8.64 7.13 -18.31
C MET A 157 8.37 8.47 -17.61
N ARG A 158 7.76 8.44 -16.43
CA ARG A 158 7.43 9.65 -15.66
C ARG A 158 8.68 10.48 -15.35
N HIS A 159 9.78 9.81 -15.01
CA HIS A 159 11.04 10.48 -14.73
C HIS A 159 11.59 11.22 -15.96
N LEU A 160 11.56 10.58 -17.12
CA LEU A 160 12.03 11.18 -18.38
C LEU A 160 11.08 12.30 -18.86
N GLU A 161 9.77 12.12 -18.73
CA GLU A 161 8.77 13.16 -19.06
C GLU A 161 8.91 14.40 -18.17
N ALA A 162 9.22 14.22 -16.90
CA ALA A 162 9.48 15.34 -15.99
C ALA A 162 10.80 16.08 -16.31
N ALA A 163 11.80 15.36 -16.84
CA ALA A 163 13.10 15.93 -17.23
C ALA A 163 13.11 16.56 -18.62
N SER A 164 12.27 16.07 -19.55
CA SER A 164 12.20 16.52 -20.93
C SER A 164 10.79 16.98 -21.24
N ALA A 165 10.60 18.20 -21.73
CA ALA A 165 9.28 18.71 -22.12
C ALA A 165 8.75 18.05 -23.45
N ARG A 166 9.25 16.89 -23.83
CA ARG A 166 8.87 16.13 -25.03
C ARG A 166 8.46 14.71 -24.72
N GLU A 167 7.73 14.08 -25.64
CA GLU A 167 7.38 12.67 -25.55
C GLU A 167 8.63 11.78 -25.48
N THR A 168 8.64 10.87 -24.52
CA THR A 168 9.75 9.97 -24.25
C THR A 168 9.74 8.79 -25.23
N GLY A 169 10.86 8.53 -25.91
CA GLY A 169 11.02 7.37 -26.78
C GLY A 169 11.22 6.07 -26.00
N ILE A 170 10.78 4.95 -26.58
CA ILE A 170 10.96 3.60 -25.99
C ILE A 170 12.45 3.30 -25.77
N GLU A 171 13.31 3.76 -26.67
CA GLU A 171 14.76 3.57 -26.59
C GLU A 171 15.39 4.28 -25.39
N GLU A 172 14.90 5.48 -25.05
CA GLU A 172 15.36 6.25 -23.89
C GLU A 172 14.95 5.56 -22.57
N ILE A 173 13.76 4.96 -22.53
CA ILE A 173 13.27 4.18 -21.38
C ILE A 173 14.13 2.90 -21.21
N ALA A 174 14.38 2.18 -22.29
CA ALA A 174 15.19 0.98 -22.29
C ALA A 174 16.63 1.27 -21.83
N GLN A 175 17.21 2.37 -22.28
CA GLN A 175 18.54 2.83 -21.87
C GLN A 175 18.58 3.23 -20.39
N LEU A 176 17.55 3.93 -19.87
CA LEU A 176 17.47 4.31 -18.45
C LEU A 176 17.35 3.09 -17.54
N LEU A 177 16.65 2.05 -18.00
CA LEU A 177 16.45 0.81 -17.23
C LEU A 177 17.60 -0.21 -17.40
N ASP A 178 18.55 0.07 -18.28
CA ASP A 178 19.62 -0.88 -18.68
C ASP A 178 19.04 -2.24 -19.13
N LYS A 179 17.97 -2.18 -19.94
CA LYS A 179 17.24 -3.35 -20.45
C LYS A 179 17.11 -3.28 -21.97
N PRO A 180 17.01 -4.44 -22.64
CA PRO A 180 16.77 -4.45 -24.09
C PRO A 180 15.41 -3.81 -24.41
N VAL A 181 15.29 -3.24 -25.62
CA VAL A 181 14.06 -2.57 -26.06
C VAL A 181 12.85 -3.53 -26.04
N GLU A 182 13.07 -4.82 -26.30
CA GLU A 182 12.04 -5.85 -26.23
C GLU A 182 11.44 -6.03 -24.83
N PHE A 183 12.17 -5.63 -23.79
CA PHE A 183 11.65 -5.65 -22.41
C PHE A 183 10.61 -4.56 -22.16
N VAL A 184 10.74 -3.42 -22.84
CA VAL A 184 9.82 -2.28 -22.72
C VAL A 184 8.58 -2.46 -23.59
N LEU A 185 8.71 -3.20 -24.69
CA LEU A 185 7.59 -3.58 -25.54
C LEU A 185 6.77 -4.69 -24.88
N PRO A 186 5.43 -4.61 -24.86
CA PRO A 186 4.60 -5.73 -24.43
C PRO A 186 4.87 -6.93 -25.34
N THR A 187 5.04 -8.12 -24.77
CA THR A 187 5.49 -9.36 -25.42
C THR A 187 4.53 -9.95 -26.47
N HIS A 188 3.53 -9.23 -26.93
CA HIS A 188 2.61 -9.64 -27.99
C HIS A 188 2.41 -8.52 -29.04
N GLY A 189 3.29 -8.49 -30.01
CA GLY A 189 2.99 -8.36 -31.44
C GLY A 189 2.56 -7.01 -32.01
N GLU A 190 2.30 -5.97 -31.26
CA GLU A 190 2.07 -4.63 -31.77
C GLU A 190 2.93 -3.60 -31.06
N PRO A 191 3.43 -2.56 -31.77
CA PRO A 191 4.18 -1.51 -31.10
C PRO A 191 3.31 -0.93 -29.99
N ALA A 192 3.87 -0.87 -28.81
CA ALA A 192 3.18 -0.38 -27.62
C ALA A 192 2.81 1.08 -27.83
N ASP A 193 1.63 1.32 -28.39
CA ASP A 193 1.02 2.61 -28.31
C ASP A 193 0.94 2.97 -26.83
N ARG A 194 1.44 4.14 -26.46
CA ARG A 194 1.30 4.76 -25.15
C ARG A 194 -0.10 4.56 -24.56
N VAL A 195 -1.11 4.61 -25.44
CA VAL A 195 -2.54 4.34 -25.15
C VAL A 195 -2.80 2.89 -24.72
N ALA A 196 -2.07 1.90 -25.26
CA ALA A 196 -2.24 0.50 -24.85
C ALA A 196 -1.62 0.25 -23.46
N LEU A 197 -0.48 0.89 -23.18
CA LEU A 197 0.14 0.86 -21.85
C LEU A 197 -0.72 1.57 -20.80
N GLU A 198 -1.28 2.73 -21.12
CA GLU A 198 -2.18 3.48 -20.25
C GLU A 198 -3.52 2.72 -20.02
N ARG A 199 -4.08 2.07 -21.05
CA ARG A 199 -5.27 1.21 -20.94
C ARG A 199 -5.00 -0.07 -20.13
N ALA A 200 -3.79 -0.59 -20.17
CA ALA A 200 -3.42 -1.75 -19.35
C ALA A 200 -3.24 -1.38 -17.86
N LEU A 201 -3.25 -0.10 -17.54
CA LEU A 201 -2.97 0.46 -16.22
C LEU A 201 -4.16 1.19 -15.59
N ALA A 202 -5.19 1.51 -16.38
CA ALA A 202 -6.48 2.01 -15.90
C ALA A 202 -7.38 0.85 -15.45
#